data_e23fde4402ef1b7e9fd09fba99dc98a2
#
_entry.id   e23fde4402ef1b7e9fd09fba99dc98a2
#
_cell.length_a   1.000
_cell.length_b   1.000
_cell.length_c   1.000
_cell.angle_alpha   90.00
_cell.angle_beta   90.00
_cell.angle_gamma   90.00
#
_symmetry.space_group_name_H-M   'P 1'
#
loop_
_entity.id
_entity.type
_entity.pdbx_description
1 polymer ?
#
loop_
_entity_poly.entity_id
_entity_poly.type
_entity_poly.pdbx_seq_one_letter_code
_entity_poly.pdbx_strand_id
1 'polypeptide(L)'
;IQKTPGYKEVMASCPVAPYYITNLVAGSASYWIVGGLAAIHVHNGSTWTDITRSSGGYSATARAGWVSTVLAGVLIMTNGVDDPQFWALSSGVPAVGTRMADLSNWPASTECKSIKAFRSFLIALNITESGTKYSNVVKWSHEAAIQAVPSSWDETSATVDAGEYELADSKGAILDGLPLTDKFMIYKEDSIYQMSYVGTPFIFAFRQLSPTIGALSTNCVAEFGDKHFIFGNGDIYINDGIKVTSILPHKMRDYL
;
A
#
# COMPACT_ATOMS: atom_id res chain seq x y z
N ILE A 1 -22.88 38.26 1.21
CA ILE A 1 -22.64 36.88 1.72
C ILE A 1 -22.83 35.96 0.52
N GLN A 2 -21.74 35.37 0.02
CA GLN A 2 -21.82 34.43 -1.08
C GLN A 2 -22.20 33.06 -0.48
N LYS A 3 -23.35 32.52 -0.87
CA LYS A 3 -23.75 31.18 -0.45
C LYS A 3 -22.82 30.15 -1.11
N THR A 4 -22.25 29.24 -0.32
CA THR A 4 -21.54 28.08 -0.83
C THR A 4 -22.51 27.27 -1.70
N PRO A 5 -22.15 26.85 -2.93
CA PRO A 5 -22.97 25.95 -3.71
C PRO A 5 -23.30 24.71 -2.91
N GLY A 6 -24.56 24.29 -2.92
CA GLY A 6 -24.95 23.03 -2.26
C GLY A 6 -24.25 21.82 -2.90
N TYR A 7 -24.11 20.73 -2.15
CA TYR A 7 -23.65 19.47 -2.68
C TYR A 7 -24.67 18.88 -3.66
N LYS A 8 -24.17 18.33 -4.76
CA LYS A 8 -24.96 17.54 -5.69
C LYS A 8 -24.47 16.09 -5.60
N GLU A 9 -25.38 15.19 -5.39
CA GLU A 9 -25.11 13.77 -5.49
C GLU A 9 -24.71 13.43 -6.93
N VAL A 10 -23.55 12.81 -7.11
CA VAL A 10 -23.02 12.41 -8.42
C VAL A 10 -22.99 10.89 -8.60
N MET A 11 -23.17 10.13 -7.52
CA MET A 11 -23.25 8.68 -7.50
C MET A 11 -24.32 8.25 -6.52
N ALA A 12 -24.93 7.08 -6.76
CA ALA A 12 -25.82 6.46 -5.79
C ALA A 12 -25.09 6.18 -4.47
N SER A 13 -25.85 6.14 -3.37
CA SER A 13 -25.30 5.86 -2.04
C SER A 13 -24.44 4.61 -2.02
N CYS A 14 -23.29 4.69 -1.36
CA CYS A 14 -22.38 3.55 -1.21
C CYS A 14 -23.07 2.42 -0.43
N PRO A 15 -23.01 1.15 -0.91
CA PRO A 15 -23.70 0.02 -0.26
C PRO A 15 -23.09 -0.37 1.09
N VAL A 16 -21.88 0.07 1.40
CA VAL A 16 -21.18 -0.22 2.66
C VAL A 16 -20.65 1.05 3.30
N ALA A 17 -20.42 1.03 4.62
CA ALA A 17 -19.71 2.11 5.29
C ALA A 17 -18.29 2.21 4.71
N PRO A 18 -17.89 3.38 4.16
CA PRO A 18 -16.60 3.54 3.48
C PRO A 18 -15.49 3.77 4.51
N TYR A 19 -14.67 2.75 4.75
CA TYR A 19 -13.44 2.87 5.56
C TYR A 19 -12.20 3.14 4.71
N TYR A 20 -12.29 2.86 3.43
CA TYR A 20 -11.21 3.11 2.48
C TYR A 20 -11.80 3.41 1.09
N ILE A 21 -11.15 4.29 0.36
CA ILE A 21 -11.49 4.57 -1.03
C ILE A 21 -10.21 4.66 -1.86
N THR A 22 -10.23 4.03 -3.01
CA THR A 22 -9.17 4.14 -4.02
C THR A 22 -9.76 4.23 -5.42
N ASN A 23 -8.95 4.65 -6.37
CA ASN A 23 -9.34 4.77 -7.77
C ASN A 23 -8.42 3.92 -8.63
N LEU A 24 -8.99 3.22 -9.60
CA LEU A 24 -8.26 2.51 -10.65
C LEU A 24 -8.70 3.06 -12.00
N VAL A 25 -7.74 3.52 -12.80
CA VAL A 25 -7.97 3.91 -14.19
C VAL A 25 -7.44 2.80 -15.09
N ALA A 26 -8.31 2.24 -15.93
CA ALA A 26 -7.94 1.22 -16.88
C ALA A 26 -8.57 1.54 -18.25
N GLY A 27 -7.72 1.76 -19.23
CA GLY A 27 -8.16 2.28 -20.54
C GLY A 27 -8.80 3.67 -20.40
N SER A 28 -10.04 3.82 -20.88
CA SER A 28 -10.83 5.05 -20.76
C SER A 28 -11.79 5.05 -19.55
N ALA A 29 -11.81 3.97 -18.77
CA ALA A 29 -12.71 3.81 -17.64
C ALA A 29 -12.03 4.13 -16.31
N SER A 30 -12.79 4.73 -15.39
CA SER A 30 -12.38 5.00 -14.02
C SER A 30 -13.28 4.21 -13.08
N TYR A 31 -12.66 3.46 -12.18
CA TYR A 31 -13.32 2.61 -11.21
C TYR A 31 -13.04 3.16 -9.80
N TRP A 32 -14.10 3.44 -9.04
CA TRP A 32 -13.99 3.83 -7.64
C TRP A 32 -14.21 2.61 -6.76
N ILE A 33 -13.20 2.20 -6.03
CA ILE A 33 -13.22 1.02 -5.18
C ILE A 33 -13.35 1.47 -3.73
N VAL A 34 -14.34 0.92 -3.03
CA VAL A 34 -14.61 1.20 -1.62
C VAL A 34 -14.42 -0.07 -0.80
N GLY A 35 -13.52 0.01 0.18
CA GLY A 35 -13.34 -1.03 1.18
C GLY A 35 -14.19 -0.73 2.43
N GLY A 36 -15.10 -1.65 2.76
CA GLY A 36 -15.78 -1.74 4.05
C GLY A 36 -15.02 -2.64 5.02
N LEU A 37 -15.62 -2.96 6.17
CA LEU A 37 -15.00 -3.91 7.11
C LEU A 37 -15.07 -5.35 6.60
N ALA A 38 -16.15 -5.73 5.95
CA ALA A 38 -16.39 -7.10 5.51
C ALA A 38 -16.54 -7.26 3.98
N ALA A 39 -16.59 -6.17 3.24
CA ALA A 39 -16.89 -6.22 1.81
C ALA A 39 -16.16 -5.12 1.04
N ILE A 40 -15.92 -5.39 -0.25
CA ILE A 40 -15.35 -4.42 -1.21
C ILE A 40 -16.37 -4.22 -2.33
N HIS A 41 -16.63 -2.96 -2.66
CA HIS A 41 -17.51 -2.58 -3.75
C HIS A 41 -16.78 -1.69 -4.75
N VAL A 42 -17.18 -1.79 -6.01
CA VAL A 42 -16.69 -0.93 -7.08
C VAL A 42 -17.84 -0.16 -7.73
N HIS A 43 -17.59 1.10 -8.04
CA HIS A 43 -18.46 1.94 -8.87
C HIS A 43 -17.79 2.19 -10.22
N ASN A 44 -18.47 1.87 -11.29
CA ASN A 44 -17.96 1.95 -12.67
C ASN A 44 -18.36 3.25 -13.40
N GLY A 45 -18.80 4.24 -12.64
CA GLY A 45 -19.39 5.47 -13.20
C GLY A 45 -20.92 5.45 -13.29
N SER A 46 -21.57 4.27 -13.22
CA SER A 46 -23.01 4.10 -13.33
C SER A 46 -23.63 3.37 -12.15
N THR A 47 -23.05 2.25 -11.75
CA THR A 47 -23.60 1.35 -10.72
C THR A 47 -22.54 0.85 -9.77
N TRP A 48 -22.97 0.51 -8.56
CA TRP A 48 -22.18 -0.24 -7.58
C TRP A 48 -22.25 -1.74 -7.86
N THR A 49 -21.13 -2.42 -7.77
CA THR A 49 -21.01 -3.87 -7.88
C THR A 49 -20.22 -4.40 -6.68
N ASP A 50 -20.71 -5.45 -6.05
CA ASP A 50 -19.99 -6.18 -5.00
C ASP A 50 -18.89 -7.03 -5.64
N ILE A 51 -17.64 -6.74 -5.30
CA ILE A 51 -16.45 -7.48 -5.72
C ILE A 51 -15.75 -8.18 -4.56
N THR A 52 -16.42 -8.33 -3.42
CA THR A 52 -15.91 -9.09 -2.28
C THR A 52 -15.50 -10.50 -2.72
N ARG A 53 -14.41 -11.04 -2.20
CA ARG A 53 -13.96 -12.42 -2.54
C ARG A 53 -15.09 -13.45 -2.33
N SER A 54 -15.06 -14.52 -3.12
CA SER A 54 -16.09 -15.56 -3.07
C SER A 54 -15.96 -16.48 -1.85
N SER A 55 -14.78 -16.55 -1.24
CA SER A 55 -14.50 -17.37 -0.04
C SER A 55 -15.08 -16.79 1.26
N GLY A 56 -15.82 -15.68 1.21
CA GLY A 56 -16.46 -15.05 2.36
C GLY A 56 -16.02 -13.59 2.54
N GLY A 57 -16.57 -12.94 3.56
CA GLY A 57 -16.23 -11.56 3.90
C GLY A 57 -14.81 -11.41 4.44
N TYR A 58 -14.42 -10.14 4.67
CA TYR A 58 -13.13 -9.79 5.24
C TYR A 58 -13.22 -9.57 6.76
N SER A 59 -12.07 -9.66 7.41
CA SER A 59 -11.91 -9.41 8.85
C SER A 59 -11.27 -8.05 9.14
N ALA A 60 -11.42 -7.08 8.22
CA ALA A 60 -10.88 -5.75 8.39
C ALA A 60 -11.45 -5.05 9.64
N THR A 61 -10.64 -4.24 10.28
CA THR A 61 -11.06 -3.43 11.43
C THR A 61 -10.94 -1.95 11.10
N ALA A 62 -11.67 -1.10 11.82
CA ALA A 62 -11.58 0.35 11.63
C ALA A 62 -10.17 0.93 11.87
N ARG A 63 -9.32 0.21 12.62
CA ARG A 63 -7.94 0.61 12.91
C ARG A 63 -6.93 -0.01 11.93
N ALA A 64 -7.20 -1.21 11.44
CA ALA A 64 -6.41 -1.87 10.40
C ALA A 64 -7.10 -1.56 9.06
N GLY A 65 -6.90 -0.33 8.57
CA GLY A 65 -7.49 0.13 7.32
C GLY A 65 -6.88 -0.57 6.11
N TRP A 66 -7.66 -0.60 5.03
CA TRP A 66 -7.19 -1.08 3.75
C TRP A 66 -6.02 -0.24 3.22
N VAL A 67 -5.12 -0.91 2.54
CA VAL A 67 -4.06 -0.30 1.73
C VAL A 67 -4.19 -0.89 0.33
N SER A 68 -3.99 -0.07 -0.69
CA SER A 68 -3.99 -0.54 -2.07
C SER A 68 -2.76 -0.09 -2.84
N THR A 69 -2.52 -0.81 -3.92
CA THR A 69 -1.56 -0.47 -4.95
C THR A 69 -2.00 -1.02 -6.30
N VAL A 70 -1.41 -0.51 -7.37
CA VAL A 70 -1.62 -1.04 -8.72
C VAL A 70 -0.27 -1.49 -9.26
N LEU A 71 -0.15 -2.78 -9.55
CA LEU A 71 1.03 -3.36 -10.20
C LEU A 71 0.66 -3.81 -11.61
N ALA A 72 1.33 -3.27 -12.61
CA ALA A 72 1.14 -3.65 -14.01
C ALA A 72 -0.34 -3.63 -14.48
N GLY A 73 -1.15 -2.72 -13.91
CA GLY A 73 -2.58 -2.58 -14.19
C GLY A 73 -3.50 -3.40 -13.27
N VAL A 74 -2.95 -4.30 -12.46
CA VAL A 74 -3.71 -5.12 -11.50
C VAL A 74 -3.85 -4.40 -10.17
N LEU A 75 -5.07 -4.22 -9.69
CA LEU A 75 -5.32 -3.70 -8.34
C LEU A 75 -5.02 -4.79 -7.31
N ILE A 76 -4.24 -4.43 -6.30
CA ILE A 76 -3.91 -5.27 -5.15
C ILE A 76 -4.27 -4.51 -3.88
N MET A 77 -4.88 -5.20 -2.91
CA MET A 77 -5.31 -4.62 -1.64
C MET A 77 -4.97 -5.54 -0.48
N THR A 78 -4.60 -4.98 0.66
CA THR A 78 -4.49 -5.70 1.94
C THR A 78 -5.17 -4.92 3.05
N ASN A 79 -5.67 -5.61 4.06
CA ASN A 79 -6.23 -5.02 5.28
C ASN A 79 -5.39 -5.36 6.53
N GLY A 80 -4.27 -6.05 6.33
CA GLY A 80 -3.34 -6.42 7.40
C GLY A 80 -3.80 -7.56 8.32
N VAL A 81 -4.88 -8.26 7.96
CA VAL A 81 -5.49 -9.37 8.74
C VAL A 81 -5.81 -10.56 7.85
N ASP A 82 -6.31 -10.32 6.65
CA ASP A 82 -6.58 -11.34 5.64
C ASP A 82 -5.43 -11.38 4.63
N ASP A 83 -5.34 -12.46 3.85
CA ASP A 83 -4.43 -12.55 2.71
C ASP A 83 -4.63 -11.35 1.77
N PRO A 84 -3.55 -10.78 1.21
CA PRO A 84 -3.67 -9.75 0.20
C PRO A 84 -4.56 -10.20 -0.96
N GLN A 85 -5.36 -9.27 -1.47
CA GLN A 85 -6.35 -9.53 -2.51
C GLN A 85 -5.90 -8.89 -3.82
N PHE A 86 -6.24 -9.49 -4.95
CA PHE A 86 -6.09 -8.85 -6.25
C PHE A 86 -7.38 -8.90 -7.06
N TRP A 87 -7.56 -7.92 -7.94
CA TRP A 87 -8.68 -7.89 -8.88
C TRP A 87 -8.21 -8.29 -10.27
N ALA A 88 -8.60 -9.48 -10.71
CA ALA A 88 -8.18 -10.03 -11.98
C ALA A 88 -8.62 -9.16 -13.16
N LEU A 89 -7.75 -9.07 -14.16
CA LEU A 89 -8.03 -8.40 -15.42
C LEU A 89 -8.59 -9.39 -16.45
N SER A 90 -9.45 -8.88 -17.32
CA SER A 90 -9.87 -9.55 -18.53
C SER A 90 -9.58 -8.62 -19.71
N SER A 91 -8.74 -9.05 -20.64
CA SER A 91 -8.30 -8.22 -21.78
C SER A 91 -7.71 -6.87 -21.37
N GLY A 92 -6.94 -6.84 -20.27
CA GLY A 92 -6.23 -5.65 -19.79
C GLY A 92 -7.08 -4.63 -19.02
N VAL A 93 -8.35 -4.92 -18.77
CA VAL A 93 -9.23 -4.09 -17.96
C VAL A 93 -9.83 -4.92 -16.83
N PRO A 94 -10.20 -4.30 -15.68
CA PRO A 94 -10.90 -5.01 -14.64
C PRO A 94 -12.19 -5.65 -15.15
N ALA A 95 -12.35 -6.93 -14.92
CA ALA A 95 -13.57 -7.61 -15.28
C ALA A 95 -14.66 -7.25 -14.26
N VAL A 96 -15.46 -6.22 -14.56
CA VAL A 96 -16.63 -5.86 -13.75
C VAL A 96 -17.57 -7.06 -13.71
N GLY A 97 -17.80 -7.59 -12.51
CA GLY A 97 -18.54 -8.85 -12.31
C GLY A 97 -17.65 -10.01 -11.85
N THR A 98 -16.32 -9.89 -11.95
CA THR A 98 -15.40 -10.76 -11.22
C THR A 98 -15.19 -10.25 -9.81
N ARG A 99 -15.00 -11.18 -8.88
CA ARG A 99 -14.70 -10.88 -7.49
C ARG A 99 -13.20 -10.77 -7.27
N MET A 100 -12.81 -10.09 -6.20
CA MET A 100 -11.43 -10.15 -5.70
C MET A 100 -11.08 -11.60 -5.37
N ALA A 101 -9.82 -11.93 -5.52
CA ALA A 101 -9.26 -13.23 -5.16
C ALA A 101 -8.04 -13.05 -4.25
N ASP A 102 -7.75 -14.05 -3.44
CA ASP A 102 -6.54 -14.10 -2.65
C ASP A 102 -5.32 -14.05 -3.58
N LEU A 103 -4.30 -13.28 -3.22
CA LEU A 103 -3.12 -13.07 -4.06
C LEU A 103 -2.43 -14.40 -4.33
N SER A 104 -2.32 -14.76 -5.61
CA SER A 104 -1.72 -16.03 -6.02
C SER A 104 -0.28 -16.14 -5.54
N ASN A 105 0.10 -17.35 -5.09
CA ASN A 105 1.44 -17.66 -4.56
C ASN A 105 1.85 -16.85 -3.32
N TRP A 106 0.92 -16.17 -2.67
CA TRP A 106 1.18 -15.55 -1.37
C TRP A 106 1.52 -16.64 -0.33
N PRO A 107 2.53 -16.44 0.53
CA PRO A 107 2.89 -17.45 1.52
C PRO A 107 1.74 -17.76 2.48
N ALA A 108 1.50 -19.04 2.74
CA ALA A 108 0.44 -19.48 3.62
C ALA A 108 0.61 -18.94 5.06
N SER A 109 -0.48 -18.62 5.73
CA SER A 109 -0.47 -18.08 7.09
C SER A 109 0.39 -16.83 7.27
N THR A 110 0.46 -16.02 6.23
CA THR A 110 1.25 -14.79 6.22
C THR A 110 0.34 -13.59 5.95
N GLU A 111 0.43 -12.56 6.77
CA GLU A 111 -0.25 -11.28 6.57
C GLU A 111 0.79 -10.16 6.43
N CYS A 112 0.44 -9.08 5.76
CA CYS A 112 1.27 -7.88 5.70
C CYS A 112 0.45 -6.63 6.00
N LYS A 113 1.04 -5.71 6.76
CA LYS A 113 0.37 -4.46 7.15
C LYS A 113 0.16 -3.52 5.97
N SER A 114 1.10 -3.46 5.05
CA SER A 114 1.05 -2.67 3.82
C SER A 114 1.64 -3.46 2.67
N ILE A 115 1.08 -3.27 1.47
CA ILE A 115 1.60 -3.83 0.22
C ILE A 115 1.63 -2.73 -0.83
N LYS A 116 2.76 -2.58 -1.52
CA LYS A 116 2.96 -1.53 -2.52
C LYS A 116 3.68 -2.07 -3.75
N ALA A 117 3.36 -1.48 -4.88
CA ALA A 117 4.10 -1.75 -6.12
C ALA A 117 5.37 -0.89 -6.18
N PHE A 118 6.47 -1.48 -6.57
CA PHE A 118 7.69 -0.78 -6.91
C PHE A 118 8.37 -1.47 -8.09
N ARG A 119 8.50 -0.75 -9.21
CA ARG A 119 8.91 -1.32 -10.50
C ARG A 119 7.97 -2.49 -10.88
N SER A 120 8.54 -3.66 -11.14
CA SER A 120 7.79 -4.90 -11.45
C SER A 120 7.54 -5.78 -10.22
N PHE A 121 7.85 -5.29 -9.01
CA PHE A 121 7.74 -6.05 -7.77
C PHE A 121 6.57 -5.59 -6.91
N LEU A 122 6.03 -6.49 -6.10
CA LEU A 122 5.24 -6.14 -4.93
C LEU A 122 6.15 -6.13 -3.70
N ILE A 123 6.02 -5.09 -2.90
CA ILE A 123 6.76 -4.93 -1.64
C ILE A 123 5.76 -5.04 -0.51
N ALA A 124 5.89 -6.06 0.31
CA ALA A 124 5.10 -6.29 1.50
C ALA A 124 5.88 -5.84 2.74
N LEU A 125 5.21 -5.15 3.63
CA LEU A 125 5.80 -4.46 4.77
C LEU A 125 5.14 -4.88 6.07
N ASN A 126 5.93 -5.03 7.14
CA ASN A 126 5.46 -5.37 8.47
C ASN A 126 4.68 -6.69 8.43
N ILE A 127 5.43 -7.76 8.36
CA ILE A 127 4.94 -9.13 8.11
C ILE A 127 4.48 -9.77 9.42
N THR A 128 3.42 -10.54 9.38
CA THR A 128 3.05 -11.52 10.39
C THR A 128 3.05 -12.89 9.74
N GLU A 129 3.82 -13.82 10.23
CA GLU A 129 3.93 -15.17 9.69
C GLU A 129 3.61 -16.19 10.78
N SER A 130 2.64 -17.06 10.53
CA SER A 130 2.16 -18.06 11.49
C SER A 130 1.86 -17.45 12.88
N GLY A 131 1.30 -16.25 12.91
CA GLY A 131 0.98 -15.50 14.12
C GLY A 131 2.15 -14.78 14.80
N THR A 132 3.38 -14.94 14.29
CA THR A 132 4.57 -14.22 14.78
C THR A 132 4.77 -12.92 13.99
N LYS A 133 4.92 -11.80 14.70
CA LYS A 133 5.11 -10.48 14.08
C LYS A 133 6.58 -10.20 13.79
N TYR A 134 6.86 -9.89 12.55
CA TYR A 134 8.14 -9.41 12.03
C TYR A 134 7.96 -7.96 11.55
N SER A 135 7.75 -7.05 12.49
CA SER A 135 7.36 -5.65 12.21
C SER A 135 8.42 -4.84 11.46
N ASN A 136 9.65 -5.34 11.40
CA ASN A 136 10.80 -4.71 10.73
C ASN A 136 11.18 -5.38 9.41
N VAL A 137 10.43 -6.41 8.98
CA VAL A 137 10.72 -7.14 7.74
C VAL A 137 10.05 -6.49 6.55
N VAL A 138 10.81 -6.36 5.49
CA VAL A 138 10.41 -6.02 4.13
C VAL A 138 10.53 -7.29 3.31
N LYS A 139 9.44 -7.74 2.69
CA LYS A 139 9.43 -8.90 1.80
C LYS A 139 9.06 -8.44 0.40
N TRP A 140 9.72 -8.93 -0.63
CA TRP A 140 9.40 -8.61 -2.01
C TRP A 140 9.17 -9.86 -2.85
N SER A 141 8.30 -9.72 -3.82
CA SER A 141 7.96 -10.79 -4.75
C SER A 141 9.03 -10.98 -5.82
N HIS A 142 8.90 -12.06 -6.60
CA HIS A 142 9.49 -12.12 -7.94
C HIS A 142 8.87 -11.06 -8.87
N GLU A 143 9.55 -10.71 -9.94
CA GLU A 143 9.02 -9.76 -10.94
C GLU A 143 7.68 -10.24 -11.52
N ALA A 144 6.72 -9.33 -11.61
CA ALA A 144 5.45 -9.59 -12.25
C ALA A 144 5.51 -9.26 -13.75
N ALA A 145 4.91 -10.10 -14.57
CA ALA A 145 4.65 -9.78 -15.97
C ALA A 145 3.54 -8.70 -16.08
N ILE A 146 3.45 -8.08 -17.26
CA ILE A 146 2.40 -7.09 -17.53
C ILE A 146 1.03 -7.74 -17.36
N GLN A 147 0.14 -7.05 -16.65
CA GLN A 147 -1.24 -7.50 -16.36
C GLN A 147 -1.34 -8.81 -15.55
N ALA A 148 -0.29 -9.14 -14.81
CA ALA A 148 -0.23 -10.32 -13.97
C ALA A 148 0.18 -9.97 -12.54
N VAL A 149 -0.08 -10.89 -11.62
CA VAL A 149 0.49 -10.88 -10.27
C VAL A 149 1.81 -11.66 -10.25
N PRO A 150 2.69 -11.43 -9.26
CA PRO A 150 3.95 -12.14 -9.15
C PRO A 150 3.77 -13.66 -9.08
N SER A 151 4.69 -14.39 -9.68
CA SER A 151 4.66 -15.86 -9.72
C SER A 151 5.27 -16.54 -8.49
N SER A 152 6.00 -15.81 -7.65
CA SER A 152 6.66 -16.36 -6.46
C SER A 152 6.94 -15.30 -5.40
N TRP A 153 6.97 -15.76 -4.15
CA TRP A 153 7.42 -15.06 -2.95
C TRP A 153 8.49 -15.86 -2.18
N ASP A 154 9.02 -16.91 -2.82
CA ASP A 154 9.96 -17.83 -2.20
C ASP A 154 11.38 -17.24 -2.22
N GLU A 155 11.80 -16.69 -1.08
CA GLU A 155 13.13 -16.12 -0.85
C GLU A 155 14.25 -17.17 -0.81
N THR A 156 13.90 -18.44 -0.69
CA THR A 156 14.87 -19.53 -0.63
C THR A 156 15.28 -20.04 -2.01
N SER A 157 14.51 -19.71 -3.02
CA SER A 157 14.73 -20.15 -4.40
C SER A 157 15.75 -19.26 -5.13
N ALA A 158 16.89 -19.84 -5.51
CA ALA A 158 17.91 -19.13 -6.29
C ALA A 158 17.50 -18.79 -7.74
N THR A 159 16.33 -19.23 -8.20
CA THR A 159 15.86 -19.03 -9.57
C THR A 159 14.86 -17.89 -9.70
N VAL A 160 14.48 -17.26 -8.59
CA VAL A 160 13.53 -16.12 -8.55
C VAL A 160 14.18 -14.96 -7.79
N ASP A 161 13.69 -13.75 -8.06
CA ASP A 161 14.21 -12.53 -7.45
C ASP A 161 13.49 -12.17 -6.14
N ALA A 162 12.59 -13.04 -5.67
CA ALA A 162 11.90 -12.85 -4.39
C ALA A 162 12.89 -12.86 -3.23
N GLY A 163 12.61 -12.11 -2.18
CA GLY A 163 13.48 -12.07 -1.02
C GLY A 163 12.88 -11.27 0.13
N GLU A 164 13.64 -11.21 1.21
CA GLU A 164 13.27 -10.41 2.37
C GLU A 164 14.49 -9.78 3.03
N TYR A 165 14.24 -8.73 3.79
CA TYR A 165 15.28 -8.04 4.55
C TYR A 165 14.71 -7.45 5.84
N GLU A 166 15.42 -7.65 6.95
CA GLU A 166 15.06 -7.07 8.24
C GLU A 166 15.78 -5.75 8.48
N LEU A 167 15.01 -4.68 8.70
CA LEU A 167 15.51 -3.34 9.07
C LEU A 167 15.76 -3.27 10.59
N ALA A 168 16.78 -3.99 11.08
CA ALA A 168 17.04 -4.17 12.51
C ALA A 168 17.73 -2.98 13.20
N ASP A 169 18.26 -2.00 12.44
CA ASP A 169 19.04 -0.88 12.98
C ASP A 169 18.20 0.10 13.82
N SER A 170 16.87 0.06 13.70
CA SER A 170 15.94 0.84 14.51
C SER A 170 14.81 -0.04 15.04
N LYS A 171 14.26 0.35 16.20
CA LYS A 171 13.29 -0.49 16.94
C LYS A 171 11.84 -0.30 16.50
N GLY A 172 11.50 0.87 15.95
CA GLY A 172 10.15 1.19 15.54
C GLY A 172 9.64 0.27 14.44
N ALA A 173 8.35 -0.06 14.45
CA ALA A 173 7.74 -0.89 13.43
C ALA A 173 7.66 -0.15 12.08
N ILE A 174 7.70 -0.89 10.98
CA ILE A 174 7.38 -0.35 9.66
C ILE A 174 5.88 -0.04 9.63
N LEU A 175 5.54 1.17 9.22
CA LEU A 175 4.17 1.65 9.12
C LEU A 175 3.66 1.65 7.68
N ASP A 176 4.47 2.14 6.74
CA ASP A 176 4.11 2.23 5.33
C ASP A 176 5.35 2.38 4.44
N GLY A 177 5.15 2.35 3.13
CA GLY A 177 6.18 2.64 2.14
C GLY A 177 5.58 3.14 0.85
N LEU A 178 6.31 3.99 0.15
CA LEU A 178 5.87 4.58 -1.11
C LEU A 178 7.06 4.75 -2.07
N PRO A 179 6.85 4.56 -3.38
CA PRO A 179 7.84 4.92 -4.38
C PRO A 179 8.13 6.42 -4.37
N LEU A 180 9.39 6.79 -4.53
CA LEU A 180 9.82 8.18 -4.71
C LEU A 180 10.86 8.21 -5.82
N THR A 181 10.47 8.64 -6.99
CA THR A 181 11.28 8.61 -8.21
C THR A 181 11.78 7.20 -8.56
N ASP A 182 13.06 6.94 -8.44
CA ASP A 182 13.72 5.64 -8.73
C ASP A 182 13.94 4.76 -7.47
N LYS A 183 13.45 5.20 -6.30
CA LYS A 183 13.66 4.59 -5.00
C LYS A 183 12.31 4.25 -4.35
N PHE A 184 12.37 3.39 -3.36
CA PHE A 184 11.24 3.11 -2.50
C PHE A 184 11.57 3.54 -1.07
N MET A 185 10.74 4.42 -0.51
CA MET A 185 10.92 4.96 0.83
C MET A 185 10.10 4.16 1.82
N ILE A 186 10.73 3.68 2.88
CA ILE A 186 10.10 2.89 3.94
C ILE A 186 10.06 3.74 5.20
N TYR A 187 8.86 3.91 5.74
CA TYR A 187 8.58 4.73 6.90
C TYR A 187 8.30 3.86 8.11
N LYS A 188 9.13 4.02 9.14
CA LYS A 188 8.97 3.40 10.46
C LYS A 188 8.43 4.43 11.45
N GLU A 189 8.12 3.99 12.65
CA GLU A 189 7.69 4.88 13.75
C GLU A 189 8.77 5.89 14.14
N ASP A 190 10.04 5.54 14.02
CA ASP A 190 11.19 6.29 14.52
C ASP A 190 12.23 6.63 13.45
N SER A 191 12.10 6.13 12.22
CA SER A 191 13.15 6.21 11.22
C SER A 191 12.61 6.10 9.79
N ILE A 192 13.43 6.48 8.82
CA ILE A 192 13.12 6.39 7.39
C ILE A 192 14.26 5.66 6.70
N TYR A 193 13.91 4.67 5.88
CA TYR A 193 14.86 3.94 5.04
C TYR A 193 14.57 4.18 3.56
N GLN A 194 15.62 4.08 2.79
CA GLN A 194 15.59 4.06 1.33
C GLN A 194 15.94 2.67 0.84
N MET A 195 15.09 2.10 0.00
CA MET A 195 15.35 0.88 -0.75
C MET A 195 15.61 1.24 -2.21
N SER A 196 16.68 0.74 -2.78
CA SER A 196 17.11 0.99 -4.15
C SER A 196 17.28 -0.32 -4.89
N TYR A 197 16.80 -0.38 -6.14
CA TYR A 197 17.04 -1.53 -6.99
C TYR A 197 18.49 -1.56 -7.46
N VAL A 198 19.18 -2.67 -7.24
CA VAL A 198 20.59 -2.87 -7.61
C VAL A 198 20.78 -4.05 -8.57
N GLY A 199 19.73 -4.84 -8.80
CA GLY A 199 19.80 -6.03 -9.63
C GLY A 199 20.46 -7.21 -8.94
N THR A 200 20.57 -8.31 -9.69
CA THR A 200 21.17 -9.55 -9.18
C THR A 200 22.64 -9.37 -8.78
N PRO A 201 23.11 -10.05 -7.71
CA PRO A 201 22.39 -11.05 -6.93
C PRO A 201 21.57 -10.51 -5.76
N PHE A 202 21.59 -9.23 -5.45
CA PHE A 202 21.00 -8.68 -4.22
C PHE A 202 19.61 -8.06 -4.42
N ILE A 203 19.16 -7.87 -5.64
CA ILE A 203 17.90 -7.25 -6.06
C ILE A 203 17.71 -5.85 -5.48
N PHE A 204 17.66 -5.70 -4.15
CA PHE A 204 17.54 -4.42 -3.47
C PHE A 204 18.66 -4.17 -2.46
N ALA A 205 19.04 -2.90 -2.32
CA ALA A 205 19.92 -2.39 -1.28
C ALA A 205 19.17 -1.41 -0.39
N PHE A 206 19.44 -1.47 0.92
CA PHE A 206 18.78 -0.67 1.94
C PHE A 206 19.75 0.33 2.57
N ARG A 207 19.29 1.54 2.82
CA ARG A 207 20.06 2.59 3.48
C ARG A 207 19.14 3.39 4.40
N GLN A 208 19.54 3.59 5.65
CA GLN A 208 18.85 4.49 6.55
C GLN A 208 19.06 5.94 6.08
N LEU A 209 17.96 6.67 5.86
CA LEU A 209 17.96 8.08 5.45
C LEU A 209 17.85 9.01 6.66
N SER A 210 16.99 8.66 7.61
CA SER A 210 16.81 9.39 8.86
C SER A 210 16.69 8.40 10.03
N PRO A 211 17.51 8.56 11.08
CA PRO A 211 17.47 7.68 12.26
C PRO A 211 16.51 8.15 13.36
N THR A 212 15.87 9.32 13.23
CA THR A 212 15.10 9.95 14.31
C THR A 212 13.77 10.54 13.86
N ILE A 213 13.46 10.48 12.57
CA ILE A 213 12.21 10.98 12.01
C ILE A 213 11.46 9.79 11.42
N GLY A 214 10.24 9.57 11.87
CA GLY A 214 9.35 8.54 11.35
C GLY A 214 7.96 9.08 11.04
N ALA A 215 7.04 8.20 10.67
CA ALA A 215 5.64 8.52 10.46
C ALA A 215 4.82 8.27 11.73
N LEU A 216 3.68 8.94 11.87
CA LEU A 216 2.82 8.78 13.05
C LEU A 216 2.02 7.47 12.98
N SER A 217 1.57 7.08 11.80
CA SER A 217 0.72 5.89 11.58
C SER A 217 0.78 5.47 10.13
N THR A 218 0.16 4.33 9.80
CA THR A 218 -0.13 3.92 8.42
C THR A 218 -1.00 4.99 7.72
N ASN A 219 -0.77 5.22 6.45
CA ASN A 219 -1.42 6.28 5.66
C ASN A 219 -1.12 7.72 6.10
N CYS A 220 -0.09 7.94 6.93
CA CYS A 220 0.40 9.27 7.29
C CYS A 220 1.49 9.80 6.35
N VAL A 221 1.68 9.16 5.22
CA VAL A 221 2.59 9.59 4.17
C VAL A 221 1.81 9.77 2.87
N ALA A 222 2.02 10.89 2.21
CA ALA A 222 1.37 11.20 0.94
C ALA A 222 2.40 11.63 -0.10
N GLU A 223 2.23 11.15 -1.32
CA GLU A 223 3.01 11.57 -2.48
C GLU A 223 2.59 12.96 -2.94
N PHE A 224 3.55 13.81 -3.23
CA PHE A 224 3.36 15.15 -3.76
C PHE A 224 4.45 15.47 -4.80
N GLY A 225 4.19 15.14 -6.04
CA GLY A 225 5.15 15.30 -7.12
C GLY A 225 6.41 14.45 -6.90
N ASP A 226 7.55 15.09 -6.75
CA ASP A 226 8.87 14.48 -6.50
C ASP A 226 9.22 14.37 -5.02
N LYS A 227 8.24 14.47 -4.12
CA LYS A 227 8.43 14.49 -2.67
C LYS A 227 7.34 13.72 -1.95
N HIS A 228 7.61 13.33 -0.71
CA HIS A 228 6.60 12.84 0.20
C HIS A 228 6.36 13.83 1.34
N PHE A 229 5.08 14.10 1.64
CA PHE A 229 4.66 14.67 2.91
C PHE A 229 4.55 13.58 3.94
N ILE A 230 5.11 13.82 5.13
CA ILE A 230 5.10 12.88 6.25
C ILE A 230 4.45 13.57 7.44
N PHE A 231 3.36 13.00 7.93
CA PHE A 231 2.80 13.36 9.23
C PHE A 231 3.54 12.55 10.29
N GLY A 232 4.48 13.20 10.97
CA GLY A 232 5.30 12.60 12.01
C GLY A 232 4.78 12.90 13.41
N ASN A 233 5.48 12.43 14.43
CA ASN A 233 5.14 12.70 15.82
C ASN A 233 5.50 14.15 16.18
N GLY A 234 4.49 15.00 16.32
CA GLY A 234 4.65 16.42 16.71
C GLY A 234 5.21 17.33 15.60
N ASP A 235 5.30 16.88 14.35
CA ASP A 235 5.79 17.72 13.25
C ASP A 235 5.31 17.18 11.89
N ILE A 236 5.39 18.02 10.87
CA ILE A 236 5.17 17.64 9.47
C ILE A 236 6.47 17.81 8.70
N TYR A 237 6.81 16.79 7.92
CA TYR A 237 8.06 16.76 7.18
C TYR A 237 7.84 16.63 5.68
N ILE A 238 8.83 17.09 4.91
CA ILE A 238 8.98 16.77 3.49
C ILE A 238 10.24 15.93 3.31
N ASN A 239 10.08 14.81 2.61
CA ASN A 239 11.17 13.95 2.15
C ASN A 239 11.33 14.10 0.64
N ASP A 240 12.50 14.51 0.18
CA ASP A 240 12.86 14.63 -1.24
C ASP A 240 13.75 13.46 -1.74
N GLY A 241 13.88 12.39 -0.94
CA GLY A 241 14.72 11.23 -1.24
C GLY A 241 16.21 11.42 -0.91
N ILE A 242 16.62 12.62 -0.55
CA ILE A 242 18.00 12.95 -0.15
C ILE A 242 18.03 13.36 1.32
N LYS A 243 17.07 14.17 1.73
CA LYS A 243 16.92 14.70 3.10
C LYS A 243 15.46 14.77 3.51
N VAL A 244 15.27 14.81 4.82
CA VAL A 244 13.97 15.04 5.44
C VAL A 244 14.00 16.39 6.14
N THR A 245 13.06 17.26 5.80
CA THR A 245 13.03 18.64 6.31
C THR A 245 11.68 18.93 6.94
N SER A 246 11.69 19.47 8.17
CA SER A 246 10.49 19.99 8.82
C SER A 246 9.96 21.21 8.09
N ILE A 247 8.65 21.31 7.97
CA ILE A 247 7.96 22.42 7.33
C ILE A 247 7.12 23.26 8.28
N LEU A 248 6.93 22.82 9.52
CA LEU A 248 6.16 23.59 10.49
C LEU A 248 7.01 24.69 11.13
N PRO A 249 6.51 25.93 11.20
CA PRO A 249 7.09 26.99 12.02
C PRO A 249 7.07 26.56 13.50
N HIS A 250 8.10 26.95 14.24
CA HIS A 250 8.29 26.57 15.65
C HIS A 250 7.04 26.78 16.51
N LYS A 251 6.29 27.86 16.27
CA LYS A 251 5.05 28.19 17.00
C LYS A 251 3.87 27.26 16.73
N MET A 252 3.90 26.51 15.62
CA MET A 252 2.80 25.60 15.27
C MET A 252 3.03 24.19 15.78
N ARG A 253 4.26 23.82 16.14
CA ARG A 253 4.58 22.49 16.69
C ARG A 253 3.96 22.25 18.05
N ASP A 254 3.74 23.32 18.83
CA ASP A 254 3.15 23.24 20.17
C ASP A 254 1.65 22.87 20.14
N TYR A 255 1.03 22.79 18.93
CA TYR A 255 -0.39 22.48 18.74
C TYR A 255 -0.62 21.10 18.10
N LEU A 256 0.43 20.37 17.76
CA LEU A 256 0.38 19.00 17.22
C LEU A 256 0.76 17.96 18.26
#